data_3bbfef0b88045ca1bb731df9fc0db250
#
_entry.id   3bbfef0b88045ca1bb731df9fc0db250
#
_cell.length_a   1.000
_cell.length_b   1.000
_cell.length_c   1.000
_cell.angle_alpha   90.00
_cell.angle_beta   90.00
_cell.angle_gamma   90.00
#
_symmetry.space_group_name_H-M   'P 1'
#
loop_
_entity.id
_entity.type
_entity.pdbx_description
1 polymer ?
#
loop_
_entity_poly.entity_id
_entity_poly.type
_entity_poly.pdbx_seq_one_letter_code
_entity_poly.pdbx_strand_id
1 'polypeptide(L)'
;MRTNRRVMLATGAMTAVAAWNGLRSAAEDAPAAEATGLGPLCLFAKHLQWLSHDALAQLLVDLDVAGIEATIRRGGQVEPADVGQGLPRLAEALGRRDRRVVIMTTDINAVESPHAETTLRTAADLGIRHYRMAYYRYDLDRPILPQLDRFTKVAEDLAELNRSLGLIGLYQNHAGERYVGAPLWDLRQMLDAIDSQALAAAYDLRHATVEAGMSWALDWAMIRPRVGAIYLKDFHWRDGKVENVPLGTGQVSPRLFAAARDLGRPVPVSIHMEYIDHRDPDLIDACVAAYRADREAARRLIGV
;
A
#
# COMPACT_ATOMS: atom_id res chain seq x y z
N MET A 1 -58.64 5.29 -57.10
CA MET A 1 -58.62 4.41 -58.32
C MET A 1 -57.72 3.24 -58.03
N ARG A 2 -58.37 2.11 -57.87
CA ARG A 2 -58.05 0.76 -58.43
C ARG A 2 -56.68 0.19 -57.97
N THR A 3 -56.72 -0.76 -56.98
CA THR A 3 -56.85 -2.25 -57.16
C THR A 3 -55.63 -2.88 -57.84
N ASN A 4 -55.01 -3.90 -57.44
CA ASN A 4 -55.35 -5.24 -56.94
C ASN A 4 -54.06 -6.02 -56.57
N ARG A 5 -53.99 -6.79 -55.44
CA ARG A 5 -54.12 -8.26 -55.36
C ARG A 5 -53.14 -9.11 -56.19
N ARG A 6 -52.36 -9.94 -55.50
CA ARG A 6 -52.34 -11.42 -55.52
C ARG A 6 -51.08 -11.89 -54.75
N VAL A 7 -51.18 -12.55 -53.69
CA VAL A 7 -51.33 -13.96 -53.25
C VAL A 7 -50.65 -15.00 -54.18
N MET A 8 -49.71 -15.73 -53.59
CA MET A 8 -49.46 -17.19 -53.64
C MET A 8 -48.18 -17.49 -52.86
N LEU A 9 -48.22 -18.19 -51.74
CA LEU A 9 -48.16 -19.64 -51.47
C LEU A 9 -46.92 -20.30 -52.19
N ALA A 10 -46.00 -20.97 -51.58
CA ALA A 10 -46.04 -22.09 -50.66
C ALA A 10 -44.66 -22.70 -50.46
N THR A 11 -44.58 -23.50 -49.43
CA THR A 11 -43.68 -24.66 -49.18
C THR A 11 -42.24 -24.33 -48.78
N GLY A 12 -41.78 -24.46 -47.56
CA GLY A 12 -41.77 -25.73 -46.83
C GLY A 12 -40.35 -26.31 -46.84
N ALA A 13 -39.53 -26.01 -45.84
CA ALA A 13 -38.44 -26.90 -45.41
C ALA A 13 -38.25 -26.73 -43.92
N MET A 14 -38.75 -27.72 -43.19
CA MET A 14 -38.38 -27.99 -41.80
C MET A 14 -36.93 -28.45 -41.78
N THR A 15 -36.07 -27.66 -41.11
CA THR A 15 -34.82 -28.21 -40.62
C THR A 15 -34.81 -28.03 -39.13
N ALA A 16 -34.73 -29.17 -38.47
CA ALA A 16 -34.66 -29.35 -37.02
C ALA A 16 -33.40 -28.62 -36.48
N VAL A 17 -33.60 -27.61 -35.65
CA VAL A 17 -32.53 -27.09 -34.79
C VAL A 17 -32.64 -27.86 -33.47
N ALA A 18 -31.67 -28.74 -33.29
CA ALA A 18 -31.48 -29.49 -32.05
C ALA A 18 -31.32 -28.50 -30.88
N ALA A 19 -32.20 -28.65 -29.89
CA ALA A 19 -32.12 -27.99 -28.62
C ALA A 19 -30.87 -28.49 -27.87
N TRP A 20 -29.84 -27.66 -27.82
CA TRP A 20 -28.72 -27.86 -26.92
C TRP A 20 -29.05 -27.19 -25.56
N ASN A 21 -29.80 -27.94 -24.75
CA ASN A 21 -29.91 -27.68 -23.31
C ASN A 21 -28.63 -28.16 -22.67
N GLY A 22 -27.56 -27.34 -22.73
CA GLY A 22 -26.38 -27.48 -21.91
C GLY A 22 -26.74 -27.11 -20.48
N LEU A 23 -26.54 -28.08 -19.60
CA LEU A 23 -26.60 -27.95 -18.15
C LEU A 23 -25.85 -26.67 -17.70
N ARG A 24 -26.59 -25.66 -17.29
CA ARG A 24 -26.05 -24.66 -16.38
C ARG A 24 -25.94 -25.36 -15.02
N SER A 25 -24.71 -25.74 -14.69
CA SER A 25 -24.32 -26.03 -13.32
C SER A 25 -24.73 -24.80 -12.49
N ALA A 26 -25.60 -25.01 -11.53
CA ALA A 26 -25.83 -24.07 -10.44
C ALA A 26 -24.53 -24.02 -9.63
N ALA A 27 -23.63 -23.11 -10.01
CA ALA A 27 -22.70 -22.55 -9.06
C ALA A 27 -23.60 -21.75 -8.11
N GLU A 28 -23.88 -22.32 -6.94
CA GLU A 28 -24.46 -21.62 -5.82
C GLU A 28 -23.69 -20.32 -5.66
N ASP A 29 -24.39 -19.19 -5.74
CA ASP A 29 -23.92 -17.89 -5.31
C ASP A 29 -23.60 -18.02 -3.82
N ALA A 30 -22.35 -18.36 -3.52
CA ALA A 30 -21.81 -18.07 -2.21
C ALA A 30 -21.94 -16.55 -2.02
N PRO A 31 -22.55 -16.06 -0.95
CA PRO A 31 -22.65 -14.64 -0.72
C PRO A 31 -21.25 -14.08 -0.83
N ALA A 32 -21.03 -13.15 -1.77
CA ALA A 32 -19.80 -12.39 -1.87
C ALA A 32 -19.56 -11.84 -0.46
N ALA A 33 -18.48 -12.29 0.19
CA ALA A 33 -18.06 -11.68 1.44
C ALA A 33 -18.06 -10.18 1.17
N GLU A 34 -18.84 -9.43 1.95
CA GLU A 34 -18.89 -7.98 1.87
C GLU A 34 -17.44 -7.54 1.85
N ALA A 35 -16.99 -6.96 0.74
CA ALA A 35 -15.62 -6.51 0.59
C ALA A 35 -15.41 -5.47 1.68
N THR A 36 -14.80 -5.87 2.77
CA THR A 36 -14.31 -4.94 3.80
C THR A 36 -13.46 -3.95 3.07
N GLY A 37 -13.81 -2.65 3.11
CA GLY A 37 -13.37 -1.61 2.18
C GLY A 37 -11.88 -1.34 2.07
N LEU A 38 -11.02 -2.21 2.65
CA LEU A 38 -9.56 -2.14 2.58
C LEU A 38 -9.00 -3.17 1.59
N GLY A 39 -7.81 -2.87 1.06
CA GLY A 39 -7.08 -3.72 0.13
C GLY A 39 -6.20 -4.77 0.82
N PRO A 40 -5.19 -5.29 0.13
CA PRO A 40 -4.37 -6.37 0.64
C PRO A 40 -3.57 -5.98 1.88
N LEU A 41 -3.59 -6.87 2.89
CA LEU A 41 -2.71 -6.77 4.05
C LEU A 41 -1.31 -7.30 3.71
N CYS A 42 -0.28 -6.56 4.09
CA CYS A 42 1.12 -6.96 3.96
C CYS A 42 1.92 -6.64 5.23
N LEU A 43 3.12 -7.19 5.30
CA LEU A 43 4.07 -6.92 6.38
C LEU A 43 5.21 -6.04 5.86
N PHE A 44 5.62 -5.03 6.62
CA PHE A 44 6.84 -4.29 6.34
C PHE A 44 8.05 -5.18 6.62
N ALA A 45 8.66 -5.72 5.57
CA ALA A 45 9.63 -6.80 5.68
C ALA A 45 11.04 -6.39 6.16
N LYS A 46 11.21 -5.17 6.67
CA LYS A 46 12.47 -4.65 7.23
C LYS A 46 13.07 -5.57 8.30
N HIS A 47 12.23 -6.16 9.15
CA HIS A 47 12.65 -7.07 10.22
C HIS A 47 12.77 -8.54 9.79
N LEU A 48 12.45 -8.84 8.54
CA LEU A 48 12.45 -10.18 7.96
C LEU A 48 13.52 -10.36 6.88
N GLN A 49 14.41 -9.39 6.71
CA GLN A 49 15.43 -9.40 5.65
C GLN A 49 16.50 -10.48 5.83
N TRP A 50 16.59 -11.10 7.02
CA TRP A 50 17.48 -12.21 7.32
C TRP A 50 16.93 -13.58 6.86
N LEU A 51 15.65 -13.65 6.54
CA LEU A 51 15.04 -14.86 6.00
C LEU A 51 15.43 -15.05 4.53
N SER A 52 15.62 -16.32 4.13
CA SER A 52 15.63 -16.63 2.71
C SER A 52 14.28 -16.28 2.07
N HIS A 53 14.25 -16.04 0.77
CA HIS A 53 13.00 -15.71 0.06
C HIS A 53 11.94 -16.81 0.23
N ASP A 54 12.34 -18.09 0.25
CA ASP A 54 11.41 -19.21 0.44
C ASP A 54 10.86 -19.29 1.88
N ALA A 55 11.71 -19.02 2.89
CA ALA A 55 11.27 -18.96 4.27
C ALA A 55 10.33 -17.76 4.51
N LEU A 56 10.65 -16.61 3.91
CA LEU A 56 9.78 -15.43 3.93
C LEU A 56 8.42 -15.75 3.29
N ALA A 57 8.42 -16.36 2.11
CA ALA A 57 7.19 -16.73 1.40
C ALA A 57 6.33 -17.71 2.24
N GLN A 58 6.96 -18.69 2.91
CA GLN A 58 6.25 -19.60 3.81
C GLN A 58 5.64 -18.87 5.00
N LEU A 59 6.40 -17.98 5.64
CA LEU A 59 5.89 -17.17 6.75
C LEU A 59 4.64 -16.37 6.37
N LEU A 60 4.59 -15.80 5.16
CA LEU A 60 3.42 -15.06 4.70
C LEU A 60 2.19 -15.95 4.50
N VAL A 61 2.40 -17.21 4.10
CA VAL A 61 1.32 -18.22 4.07
C VAL A 61 0.82 -18.51 5.49
N ASP A 62 1.75 -18.76 6.42
CA ASP A 62 1.42 -19.10 7.81
C ASP A 62 0.70 -17.97 8.55
N LEU A 63 0.94 -16.73 8.15
CA LEU A 63 0.29 -15.54 8.70
C LEU A 63 -0.97 -15.12 7.94
N ASP A 64 -1.30 -15.79 6.86
CA ASP A 64 -2.44 -15.45 5.98
C ASP A 64 -2.45 -13.97 5.61
N VAL A 65 -1.36 -13.48 5.02
CA VAL A 65 -1.22 -12.12 4.50
C VAL A 65 -0.90 -12.14 3.01
N ALA A 66 -1.33 -11.14 2.27
CA ALA A 66 -1.20 -11.08 0.81
C ALA A 66 0.25 -10.99 0.32
N GLY A 67 1.15 -10.46 1.17
CA GLY A 67 2.54 -10.27 0.77
C GLY A 67 3.31 -9.35 1.70
N ILE A 68 4.27 -8.62 1.12
CA ILE A 68 5.18 -7.75 1.86
C ILE A 68 5.17 -6.31 1.34
N GLU A 69 5.55 -5.39 2.22
CA GLU A 69 6.18 -4.14 1.86
C GLU A 69 7.70 -4.39 1.85
N ALA A 70 8.26 -4.59 0.66
CA ALA A 70 9.66 -4.96 0.47
C ALA A 70 10.59 -3.75 0.59
N THR A 71 11.78 -3.92 1.17
CA THR A 71 12.79 -2.86 1.25
C THR A 71 13.71 -2.90 0.02
N ILE A 72 13.47 -1.99 -0.92
CA ILE A 72 14.26 -1.82 -2.15
C ILE A 72 15.09 -0.55 -2.00
N ARG A 73 16.11 -0.63 -1.16
CA ARG A 73 16.94 0.49 -0.78
C ARG A 73 18.27 -0.01 -0.23
N ARG A 74 19.22 0.89 0.00
CA ARG A 74 20.52 0.52 0.58
C ARG A 74 20.35 -0.22 1.92
N GLY A 75 20.99 -1.38 2.02
CA GLY A 75 20.89 -2.28 3.17
C GLY A 75 19.53 -2.95 3.34
N GLY A 76 18.70 -2.96 2.29
CA GLY A 76 17.41 -3.63 2.28
C GLY A 76 17.46 -5.05 1.71
N GLN A 77 16.28 -5.61 1.44
CA GLN A 77 16.15 -6.96 0.84
C GLN A 77 16.70 -7.01 -0.58
N VAL A 78 16.62 -5.90 -1.31
CA VAL A 78 17.21 -5.73 -2.64
C VAL A 78 17.92 -4.38 -2.69
N GLU A 79 19.20 -4.41 -3.02
CA GLU A 79 19.98 -3.20 -3.28
C GLU A 79 19.49 -2.53 -4.58
N PRO A 80 19.36 -1.20 -4.64
CA PRO A 80 18.92 -0.51 -5.84
C PRO A 80 19.78 -0.77 -7.08
N ALA A 81 21.09 -1.00 -6.90
CA ALA A 81 21.99 -1.34 -7.99
C ALA A 81 21.69 -2.72 -8.61
N ASP A 82 21.11 -3.63 -7.82
CA ASP A 82 20.80 -5.00 -8.24
C ASP A 82 19.31 -5.22 -8.55
N VAL A 83 18.51 -4.15 -8.58
CA VAL A 83 17.06 -4.23 -8.66
C VAL A 83 16.57 -5.03 -9.88
N GLY A 84 17.25 -4.91 -11.03
CA GLY A 84 16.88 -5.62 -12.26
C GLY A 84 16.94 -7.14 -12.16
N GLN A 85 17.66 -7.69 -11.19
CA GLN A 85 17.74 -9.13 -10.93
C GLN A 85 17.17 -9.53 -9.57
N GLY A 86 17.41 -8.72 -8.55
CA GLY A 86 17.01 -9.01 -7.17
C GLY A 86 15.50 -8.98 -6.99
N LEU A 87 14.84 -7.94 -7.52
CA LEU A 87 13.39 -7.79 -7.39
C LEU A 87 12.60 -8.87 -8.14
N PRO A 88 12.95 -9.26 -9.38
CA PRO A 88 12.31 -10.41 -10.03
C PRO A 88 12.47 -11.72 -9.26
N ARG A 89 13.67 -12.01 -8.72
CA ARG A 89 13.89 -13.22 -7.91
C ARG A 89 13.06 -13.24 -6.63
N LEU A 90 12.93 -12.10 -5.96
CA LEU A 90 12.06 -11.96 -4.79
C LEU A 90 10.59 -12.17 -5.18
N ALA A 91 10.13 -11.50 -6.23
CA ALA A 91 8.76 -11.61 -6.70
C ALA A 91 8.40 -13.04 -7.14
N GLU A 92 9.31 -13.73 -7.84
CA GLU A 92 9.13 -15.13 -8.23
C GLU A 92 9.02 -16.05 -7.00
N ALA A 93 9.91 -15.90 -6.02
CA ALA A 93 9.87 -16.72 -4.80
C ALA A 93 8.55 -16.56 -4.03
N LEU A 94 8.05 -15.33 -3.91
CA LEU A 94 6.75 -15.06 -3.32
C LEU A 94 5.60 -15.63 -4.16
N GLY A 95 5.68 -15.46 -5.49
CA GLY A 95 4.67 -15.93 -6.45
C GLY A 95 4.48 -17.44 -6.45
N ARG A 96 5.54 -18.23 -6.20
CA ARG A 96 5.42 -19.70 -6.05
C ARG A 96 4.47 -20.13 -4.92
N ARG A 97 4.14 -19.24 -3.99
CA ARG A 97 3.21 -19.47 -2.88
C ARG A 97 1.99 -18.55 -2.93
N ASP A 98 1.69 -17.99 -4.08
CA ASP A 98 0.60 -17.03 -4.28
C ASP A 98 0.70 -15.83 -3.31
N ARG A 99 1.92 -15.35 -3.10
CA ARG A 99 2.22 -14.12 -2.34
C ARG A 99 2.96 -13.14 -3.23
N ARG A 100 2.96 -11.85 -2.86
CA ARG A 100 3.52 -10.82 -3.73
C ARG A 100 4.20 -9.67 -2.96
N VAL A 101 4.96 -8.88 -3.69
CA VAL A 101 5.35 -7.54 -3.24
C VAL A 101 4.13 -6.63 -3.43
N VAL A 102 3.55 -6.16 -2.33
CA VAL A 102 2.37 -5.27 -2.32
C VAL A 102 2.80 -3.81 -2.43
N ILE A 103 3.85 -3.46 -1.67
CA ILE A 103 4.46 -2.12 -1.66
C ILE A 103 5.97 -2.30 -1.69
N MET A 104 6.70 -1.39 -2.32
CA MET A 104 8.15 -1.26 -2.16
C MET A 104 8.46 -0.06 -1.27
N THR A 105 9.38 -0.19 -0.33
CA THR A 105 9.98 0.94 0.37
C THR A 105 11.29 1.30 -0.30
N THR A 106 11.43 2.53 -0.78
CA THR A 106 12.58 2.97 -1.58
C THR A 106 13.27 4.20 -0.99
N ASP A 107 14.45 4.54 -1.53
CA ASP A 107 15.15 5.80 -1.29
C ASP A 107 14.85 6.84 -2.38
N ILE A 108 13.76 6.67 -3.14
CA ILE A 108 13.36 7.53 -4.27
C ILE A 108 12.44 8.64 -3.78
N ASN A 109 12.80 9.91 -4.04
CA ASN A 109 11.95 11.08 -3.83
C ASN A 109 12.02 12.10 -4.96
N ALA A 110 12.81 11.82 -6.01
CA ALA A 110 12.94 12.60 -7.21
C ALA A 110 13.21 11.69 -8.41
N VAL A 111 12.99 12.17 -9.61
CA VAL A 111 13.35 11.44 -10.84
C VAL A 111 14.86 11.18 -10.91
N GLU A 112 15.66 12.13 -10.41
CA GLU A 112 17.12 12.06 -10.37
C GLU A 112 17.68 11.21 -9.21
N SER A 113 16.82 10.65 -8.34
CA SER A 113 17.28 9.75 -7.29
C SER A 113 18.06 8.58 -7.90
N PRO A 114 19.18 8.14 -7.29
CA PRO A 114 19.97 7.03 -7.82
C PRO A 114 19.09 5.80 -8.10
N HIS A 115 19.22 5.24 -9.30
CA HIS A 115 18.47 4.06 -9.77
C HIS A 115 16.94 4.23 -9.81
N ALA A 116 16.40 5.47 -9.71
CA ALA A 116 14.95 5.69 -9.67
C ALA A 116 14.23 5.07 -10.87
N GLU A 117 14.61 5.46 -12.09
CA GLU A 117 13.95 4.98 -13.29
C GLU A 117 14.04 3.46 -13.43
N THR A 118 15.21 2.86 -13.23
CA THR A 118 15.39 1.40 -13.32
C THR A 118 14.53 0.68 -12.28
N THR A 119 14.49 1.17 -11.04
CA THR A 119 13.68 0.58 -9.96
C THR A 119 12.20 0.64 -10.28
N LEU A 120 11.72 1.80 -10.73
CA LEU A 120 10.30 2.00 -11.00
C LEU A 120 9.84 1.23 -12.25
N ARG A 121 10.65 1.17 -13.32
CA ARG A 121 10.35 0.34 -14.49
C ARG A 121 10.32 -1.15 -14.15
N THR A 122 11.31 -1.65 -13.42
CA THR A 122 11.32 -3.05 -12.98
C THR A 122 10.08 -3.39 -12.14
N ALA A 123 9.65 -2.48 -11.27
CA ALA A 123 8.42 -2.65 -10.50
C ALA A 123 7.18 -2.72 -11.41
N ALA A 124 7.05 -1.81 -12.36
CA ALA A 124 5.94 -1.77 -13.31
C ALA A 124 5.87 -3.06 -14.15
N ASP A 125 7.01 -3.53 -14.66
CA ASP A 125 7.11 -4.76 -15.44
C ASP A 125 6.68 -6.01 -14.64
N LEU A 126 6.86 -5.99 -13.31
CA LEU A 126 6.45 -7.05 -12.40
C LEU A 126 5.01 -6.87 -11.87
N GLY A 127 4.30 -5.82 -12.29
CA GLY A 127 2.94 -5.53 -11.84
C GLY A 127 2.86 -4.98 -10.41
N ILE A 128 3.98 -4.55 -9.82
CA ILE A 128 4.02 -3.88 -8.51
C ILE A 128 3.61 -2.43 -8.71
N ARG A 129 2.49 -2.03 -8.13
CA ARG A 129 1.89 -0.70 -8.40
C ARG A 129 2.21 0.36 -7.36
N HIS A 130 2.63 -0.01 -6.17
CA HIS A 130 2.81 0.91 -5.06
C HIS A 130 4.24 0.92 -4.57
N TYR A 131 4.79 2.11 -4.35
CA TYR A 131 6.06 2.24 -3.67
C TYR A 131 6.04 3.42 -2.69
N ARG A 132 6.65 3.25 -1.52
CA ARG A 132 6.87 4.31 -0.56
C ARG A 132 8.10 5.11 -0.97
N MET A 133 7.94 6.42 -1.04
CA MET A 133 9.00 7.38 -1.33
C MET A 133 9.92 7.59 -0.14
N ALA A 134 11.12 8.11 -0.38
CA ALA A 134 11.95 8.76 0.61
C ALA A 134 11.35 10.12 1.01
N TYR A 135 11.81 10.64 2.15
CA TYR A 135 11.25 11.85 2.74
C TYR A 135 11.90 13.12 2.22
N TYR A 136 11.11 14.19 2.09
CA TYR A 136 11.59 15.55 2.05
C TYR A 136 11.82 16.07 3.48
N ARG A 137 12.88 16.87 3.65
CA ARG A 137 13.22 17.43 4.95
C ARG A 137 13.46 18.92 4.84
N TYR A 138 12.84 19.67 5.76
CA TYR A 138 13.05 21.10 5.86
C TYR A 138 14.41 21.44 6.46
N ASP A 139 15.00 22.49 5.93
CA ASP A 139 16.06 23.27 6.55
C ASP A 139 15.39 24.37 7.39
N LEU A 140 15.46 24.24 8.71
CA LEU A 140 14.76 25.16 9.64
C LEU A 140 15.43 26.55 9.69
N ASP A 141 16.63 26.69 9.16
CA ASP A 141 17.30 28.00 9.05
C ASP A 141 16.82 28.82 7.83
N ARG A 142 15.89 28.29 7.04
CA ARG A 142 15.32 28.89 5.85
C ARG A 142 13.78 28.96 5.91
N PRO A 143 13.15 29.91 5.18
CA PRO A 143 11.69 29.96 5.08
C PRO A 143 11.09 28.63 4.61
N ILE A 144 10.08 28.15 5.32
CA ILE A 144 9.48 26.81 5.09
C ILE A 144 8.67 26.75 3.79
N LEU A 145 7.78 27.73 3.55
CA LEU A 145 6.87 27.67 2.40
C LEU A 145 7.60 27.61 1.05
N PRO A 146 8.66 28.40 0.77
CA PRO A 146 9.41 28.24 -0.46
C PRO A 146 10.10 26.88 -0.63
N GLN A 147 10.41 26.20 0.48
CA GLN A 147 10.92 24.83 0.41
C GLN A 147 9.82 23.84 0.05
N LEU A 148 8.62 24.00 0.63
CA LEU A 148 7.48 23.18 0.28
C LEU A 148 7.10 23.31 -1.21
N ASP A 149 7.10 24.54 -1.74
CA ASP A 149 6.86 24.80 -3.18
C ASP A 149 7.89 24.07 -4.07
N ARG A 150 9.16 24.07 -3.66
CA ARG A 150 10.21 23.33 -4.38
C ARG A 150 10.00 21.83 -4.29
N PHE A 151 9.67 21.29 -3.11
CA PHE A 151 9.39 19.85 -2.95
C PHE A 151 8.17 19.42 -3.75
N THR A 152 7.14 20.29 -3.82
CA THR A 152 5.97 20.05 -4.65
C THR A 152 6.34 19.87 -6.11
N LYS A 153 7.19 20.76 -6.67
CA LYS A 153 7.67 20.64 -8.05
C LYS A 153 8.43 19.33 -8.31
N VAL A 154 9.34 18.97 -7.40
CA VAL A 154 10.09 17.70 -7.51
C VAL A 154 9.13 16.50 -7.46
N ALA A 155 8.10 16.57 -6.61
CA ALA A 155 7.08 15.53 -6.51
C ALA A 155 6.17 15.48 -7.75
N GLU A 156 5.87 16.60 -8.39
CA GLU A 156 5.13 16.67 -9.68
C GLU A 156 5.88 15.95 -10.80
N ASP A 157 7.19 16.20 -10.94
CA ASP A 157 8.03 15.54 -11.95
C ASP A 157 8.07 14.02 -11.72
N LEU A 158 8.19 13.58 -10.46
CA LEU A 158 8.14 12.15 -10.12
C LEU A 158 6.75 11.55 -10.36
N ALA A 159 5.68 12.30 -10.11
CA ALA A 159 4.31 11.86 -10.39
C ALA A 159 4.04 11.69 -11.89
N GLU A 160 4.68 12.47 -12.75
CA GLU A 160 4.59 12.30 -14.20
C GLU A 160 5.23 10.97 -14.65
N LEU A 161 6.42 10.65 -14.12
CA LEU A 161 7.06 9.35 -14.33
C LEU A 161 6.16 8.21 -13.81
N ASN A 162 5.60 8.33 -12.61
CA ASN A 162 4.69 7.35 -12.04
C ASN A 162 3.47 7.11 -12.95
N ARG A 163 2.87 8.19 -13.46
CA ARG A 163 1.72 8.09 -14.37
C ARG A 163 2.08 7.34 -15.66
N SER A 164 3.26 7.61 -16.23
CA SER A 164 3.73 6.93 -17.44
C SER A 164 3.94 5.42 -17.23
N LEU A 165 4.24 5.00 -16.00
CA LEU A 165 4.51 3.61 -15.62
C LEU A 165 3.30 2.92 -14.95
N GLY A 166 2.20 3.63 -14.72
CA GLY A 166 1.04 3.10 -14.01
C GLY A 166 1.30 2.81 -12.52
N LEU A 167 2.23 3.55 -11.92
CA LEU A 167 2.61 3.43 -10.51
C LEU A 167 1.96 4.50 -9.64
N ILE A 168 1.90 4.23 -8.35
CA ILE A 168 1.47 5.17 -7.31
C ILE A 168 2.63 5.35 -6.31
N GLY A 169 3.20 6.53 -6.28
CA GLY A 169 4.11 6.93 -5.23
C GLY A 169 3.33 7.16 -3.93
N LEU A 170 3.81 6.62 -2.83
CA LEU A 170 3.21 6.76 -1.51
C LEU A 170 4.12 7.61 -0.63
N TYR A 171 3.68 8.81 -0.28
CA TYR A 171 4.42 9.65 0.65
C TYR A 171 3.92 9.40 2.08
N GLN A 172 4.77 8.85 2.94
CA GLN A 172 4.41 8.56 4.34
C GLN A 172 4.48 9.84 5.17
N ASN A 173 3.41 10.18 5.90
CA ASN A 173 3.51 11.12 7.01
C ASN A 173 4.43 10.54 8.09
N HIS A 174 5.38 11.34 8.57
CA HIS A 174 6.39 10.85 9.52
C HIS A 174 6.62 11.87 10.63
N ALA A 175 6.50 11.43 11.88
CA ALA A 175 6.76 12.27 13.03
C ALA A 175 8.22 12.71 13.10
N GLY A 176 8.44 13.97 13.45
CA GLY A 176 9.76 14.56 13.64
C GLY A 176 9.89 15.98 13.09
N GLU A 177 10.75 16.77 13.69
CA GLU A 177 10.88 18.20 13.56
C GLU A 177 11.11 18.76 12.15
N ARG A 178 11.51 17.92 11.18
CA ARG A 178 11.94 18.38 9.85
C ARG A 178 11.23 17.73 8.68
N TYR A 179 10.33 16.80 8.93
CA TYR A 179 9.69 16.06 7.84
C TYR A 179 8.53 16.84 7.23
N VAL A 180 8.49 16.90 5.91
CA VAL A 180 7.22 17.15 5.21
C VAL A 180 6.25 16.05 5.63
N GLY A 181 5.02 16.41 5.94
CA GLY A 181 4.00 15.47 6.40
C GLY A 181 4.04 15.15 7.91
N ALA A 182 4.95 15.78 8.71
CA ALA A 182 4.81 15.74 10.15
C ALA A 182 3.53 16.49 10.56
N PRO A 183 3.34 17.78 10.22
CA PRO A 183 2.10 18.50 10.51
C PRO A 183 0.96 18.22 9.51
N LEU A 184 1.02 17.20 8.68
CA LEU A 184 0.04 16.74 7.66
C LEU A 184 -0.52 17.82 6.70
N TRP A 185 -0.66 19.06 7.12
CA TRP A 185 -1.20 20.17 6.32
C TRP A 185 -0.30 20.50 5.12
N ASP A 186 1.00 20.46 5.31
CA ASP A 186 1.99 20.66 4.26
C ASP A 186 1.97 19.51 3.24
N LEU A 187 1.86 18.26 3.71
CA LEU A 187 1.69 17.10 2.84
C LEU A 187 0.38 17.20 2.05
N ARG A 188 -0.72 17.61 2.69
CA ARG A 188 -1.98 17.81 1.99
C ARG A 188 -1.86 18.86 0.91
N GLN A 189 -1.22 20.00 1.20
CA GLN A 189 -0.99 21.07 0.23
C GLN A 189 -0.15 20.57 -0.97
N MET A 190 0.94 19.83 -0.70
CA MET A 190 1.76 19.22 -1.75
C MET A 190 0.95 18.26 -2.62
N LEU A 191 0.14 17.39 -2.01
CA LEU A 191 -0.64 16.39 -2.74
C LEU A 191 -1.80 17.00 -3.54
N ASP A 192 -2.33 18.16 -3.15
CA ASP A 192 -3.45 18.78 -3.89
C ASP A 192 -3.05 19.27 -5.27
N ALA A 193 -1.76 19.56 -5.50
CA ALA A 193 -1.22 19.91 -6.80
C ALA A 193 -1.05 18.69 -7.73
N ILE A 194 -1.16 17.46 -7.21
CA ILE A 194 -0.76 16.23 -7.90
C ILE A 194 -1.95 15.27 -8.03
N ASP A 195 -2.03 14.56 -9.16
CA ASP A 195 -3.02 13.51 -9.36
C ASP A 195 -2.89 12.38 -8.33
N SER A 196 -3.98 12.04 -7.65
CA SER A 196 -4.04 10.99 -6.64
C SER A 196 -3.75 9.58 -7.17
N GLN A 197 -3.83 9.37 -8.47
CA GLN A 197 -3.45 8.10 -9.10
C GLN A 197 -1.95 7.99 -9.38
N ALA A 198 -1.19 9.08 -9.25
CA ALA A 198 0.25 9.09 -9.43
C ALA A 198 1.01 9.25 -8.12
N LEU A 199 0.43 9.97 -7.15
CA LEU A 199 1.00 10.19 -5.82
C LEU A 199 -0.09 10.30 -4.76
N ALA A 200 0.06 9.61 -3.65
CA ALA A 200 -0.90 9.57 -2.55
C ALA A 200 -0.18 9.53 -1.18
N ALA A 201 -0.94 9.69 -0.10
CA ALA A 201 -0.41 9.55 1.24
C ALA A 201 -0.38 8.06 1.66
N ALA A 202 0.75 7.58 2.18
CA ALA A 202 0.77 6.43 3.05
C ALA A 202 0.49 6.94 4.46
N TYR A 203 -0.73 6.75 4.93
CA TYR A 203 -1.16 7.28 6.22
C TYR A 203 -0.74 6.37 7.36
N ASP A 204 0.25 6.79 8.11
CA ASP A 204 0.76 6.11 9.29
C ASP A 204 0.02 6.60 10.53
N LEU A 205 -0.78 5.70 11.13
CA LEU A 205 -1.66 6.04 12.25
C LEU A 205 -0.88 6.52 13.49
N ARG A 206 0.27 5.88 13.74
CA ARG A 206 1.12 6.23 14.88
C ARG A 206 1.75 7.60 14.70
N HIS A 207 2.36 7.85 13.54
CA HIS A 207 3.00 9.13 13.27
C HIS A 207 1.99 10.28 13.29
N ALA A 208 0.81 10.08 12.71
CA ALA A 208 -0.28 11.06 12.77
C ALA A 208 -0.73 11.34 14.21
N THR A 209 -0.87 10.29 15.05
CA THR A 209 -1.28 10.48 16.46
C THR A 209 -0.22 11.23 17.26
N VAL A 210 1.07 10.92 17.04
CA VAL A 210 2.19 11.59 17.72
C VAL A 210 2.21 13.09 17.43
N GLU A 211 2.06 13.48 16.17
CA GLU A 211 2.13 14.88 15.76
C GLU A 211 0.84 15.66 16.01
N ALA A 212 -0.31 15.07 15.71
CA ALA A 212 -1.60 15.75 15.85
C ALA A 212 -2.15 15.74 17.28
N GLY A 213 -1.76 14.78 18.11
CA GLY A 213 -2.32 14.64 19.45
C GLY A 213 -3.84 14.60 19.42
N MET A 214 -4.52 15.54 20.06
CA MET A 214 -5.98 15.63 20.10
C MET A 214 -6.61 15.99 18.73
N SER A 215 -5.85 16.59 17.81
CA SER A 215 -6.33 17.03 16.49
C SER A 215 -6.37 15.94 15.43
N TRP A 216 -6.01 14.70 15.77
CA TRP A 216 -5.93 13.60 14.77
C TRP A 216 -7.20 13.43 13.94
N ALA A 217 -8.38 13.69 14.52
CA ALA A 217 -9.65 13.54 13.82
C ALA A 217 -9.82 14.61 12.70
N LEU A 218 -9.32 15.83 12.94
CA LEU A 218 -9.29 16.88 11.93
C LEU A 218 -8.30 16.55 10.81
N ASP A 219 -7.11 16.10 11.16
CA ASP A 219 -6.07 15.70 10.23
C ASP A 219 -6.52 14.51 9.36
N TRP A 220 -7.19 13.53 9.98
CA TRP A 220 -7.79 12.42 9.23
C TRP A 220 -8.84 12.90 8.22
N ALA A 221 -9.78 13.74 8.65
CA ALA A 221 -10.82 14.28 7.78
C ALA A 221 -10.24 15.05 6.59
N MET A 222 -9.16 15.80 6.83
CA MET A 222 -8.45 16.56 5.81
C MET A 222 -7.69 15.66 4.82
N ILE A 223 -6.90 14.68 5.31
CA ILE A 223 -6.02 13.87 4.44
C ILE A 223 -6.73 12.68 3.78
N ARG A 224 -7.84 12.18 4.39
CA ARG A 224 -8.57 10.98 3.93
C ARG A 224 -8.79 10.89 2.43
N PRO A 225 -9.13 11.95 1.68
CA PRO A 225 -9.31 11.87 0.23
C PRO A 225 -8.02 11.49 -0.53
N ARG A 226 -6.86 11.72 0.08
CA ARG A 226 -5.53 11.50 -0.53
C ARG A 226 -4.81 10.24 -0.02
N VAL A 227 -5.43 9.47 0.88
CA VAL A 227 -4.82 8.25 1.43
C VAL A 227 -4.77 7.16 0.36
N GLY A 228 -3.60 6.64 0.04
CA GLY A 228 -3.34 5.56 -0.91
C GLY A 228 -2.80 4.28 -0.24
N ALA A 229 -2.43 4.34 1.04
CA ALA A 229 -2.08 3.18 1.86
C ALA A 229 -2.31 3.51 3.34
N ILE A 230 -2.47 2.48 4.18
CA ILE A 230 -2.56 2.61 5.64
C ILE A 230 -1.42 1.84 6.28
N TYR A 231 -0.71 2.50 7.21
CA TYR A 231 0.37 1.90 7.97
C TYR A 231 -0.04 1.75 9.43
N LEU A 232 0.02 0.51 9.91
CA LEU A 232 -0.39 0.15 11.27
C LEU A 232 0.82 0.07 12.16
N LYS A 233 0.87 0.96 13.14
CA LYS A 233 1.84 1.01 14.25
C LYS A 233 1.13 1.45 15.51
N ASP A 234 1.76 1.20 16.67
CA ASP A 234 1.31 1.74 17.93
C ASP A 234 2.50 2.21 18.79
N PHE A 235 2.22 2.99 19.83
CA PHE A 235 3.26 3.62 20.62
C PHE A 235 2.77 3.99 22.01
N HIS A 236 3.73 4.22 22.92
CA HIS A 236 3.54 4.91 24.18
C HIS A 236 4.39 6.18 24.26
N TRP A 237 3.87 7.20 24.94
CA TRP A 237 4.72 8.24 25.49
C TRP A 237 5.33 7.75 26.81
N ARG A 238 6.67 7.73 26.89
CA ARG A 238 7.41 7.43 28.12
C ARG A 238 8.52 8.45 28.29
N ASP A 239 8.48 9.17 29.38
CA ASP A 239 9.48 10.20 29.73
C ASP A 239 9.70 11.21 28.60
N GLY A 240 8.65 11.65 27.94
CA GLY A 240 8.69 12.60 26.81
C GLY A 240 9.23 12.03 25.50
N LYS A 241 9.45 10.70 25.42
CA LYS A 241 9.88 10.00 24.23
C LYS A 241 8.78 9.08 23.70
N VAL A 242 8.79 8.90 22.39
CA VAL A 242 7.89 7.98 21.71
C VAL A 242 8.54 6.62 21.63
N GLU A 243 7.94 5.61 22.26
CA GLU A 243 8.35 4.22 22.18
C GLU A 243 7.35 3.41 21.38
N ASN A 244 7.81 2.68 20.35
CA ASN A 244 6.95 1.76 19.62
C ASN A 244 6.60 0.56 20.48
N VAL A 245 5.34 0.10 20.37
CA VAL A 245 4.81 -1.04 21.15
C VAL A 245 3.99 -1.97 20.24
N PRO A 246 3.67 -3.20 20.68
CA PRO A 246 2.79 -4.09 19.93
C PRO A 246 1.47 -3.44 19.56
N LEU A 247 0.99 -3.73 18.36
CA LEU A 247 -0.21 -3.14 17.78
C LEU A 247 -1.44 -3.36 18.68
N GLY A 248 -2.15 -2.29 18.98
CA GLY A 248 -3.35 -2.30 19.83
C GLY A 248 -3.07 -2.30 21.33
N THR A 249 -1.81 -2.14 21.74
CA THR A 249 -1.43 -2.00 23.17
C THR A 249 -1.03 -0.58 23.53
N GLY A 250 -1.00 0.33 22.55
CA GLY A 250 -0.52 1.69 22.71
C GLY A 250 -1.60 2.75 22.78
N GLN A 251 -1.23 3.95 22.35
CA GLN A 251 -2.03 5.18 22.48
C GLN A 251 -2.69 5.64 21.18
N VAL A 252 -2.55 4.88 20.08
CA VAL A 252 -3.35 5.15 18.88
C VAL A 252 -4.81 4.91 19.19
N SER A 253 -5.65 5.91 18.94
CA SER A 253 -7.07 5.86 19.29
C SER A 253 -7.80 4.71 18.60
N PRO A 254 -8.62 3.89 19.33
CA PRO A 254 -9.49 2.90 18.69
C PRO A 254 -10.44 3.52 17.65
N ARG A 255 -10.81 4.80 17.83
CA ARG A 255 -11.64 5.54 16.85
C ARG A 255 -10.86 5.83 15.55
N LEU A 256 -9.54 6.00 15.62
CA LEU A 256 -8.72 6.19 14.43
C LEU A 256 -8.57 4.87 13.65
N PHE A 257 -8.38 3.74 14.34
CA PHE A 257 -8.42 2.43 13.69
C PHE A 257 -9.77 2.18 12.99
N ALA A 258 -10.89 2.48 13.65
CA ALA A 258 -12.21 2.36 13.05
C ALA A 258 -12.37 3.29 11.83
N ALA A 259 -11.93 4.55 11.92
CA ALA A 259 -11.98 5.49 10.81
C ALA A 259 -11.12 5.02 9.61
N ALA A 260 -9.97 4.41 9.88
CA ALA A 260 -9.11 3.82 8.84
C ALA A 260 -9.77 2.60 8.17
N ARG A 261 -10.40 1.70 8.95
CA ARG A 261 -11.19 0.58 8.44
C ARG A 261 -12.31 1.07 7.52
N ASP A 262 -13.00 2.13 7.93
CA ASP A 262 -14.15 2.69 7.23
C ASP A 262 -13.76 3.70 6.12
N LEU A 263 -12.55 3.59 5.57
CA LEU A 263 -12.04 4.48 4.51
C LEU A 263 -12.92 4.46 3.24
N GLY A 264 -13.58 3.34 2.96
CA GLY A 264 -14.53 3.19 1.87
C GLY A 264 -13.92 2.98 0.48
N ARG A 265 -12.64 2.61 0.40
CA ARG A 265 -11.95 2.23 -0.84
C ARG A 265 -10.79 1.26 -0.58
N PRO A 266 -10.47 0.38 -1.55
CA PRO A 266 -9.41 -0.61 -1.40
C PRO A 266 -8.03 0.07 -1.52
N VAL A 267 -7.33 0.22 -0.39
CA VAL A 267 -5.93 0.64 -0.32
C VAL A 267 -5.12 -0.42 0.41
N PRO A 268 -3.85 -0.68 0.04
CA PRO A 268 -3.03 -1.62 0.76
C PRO A 268 -2.83 -1.19 2.22
N VAL A 269 -2.75 -2.19 3.09
CA VAL A 269 -2.48 -2.02 4.52
C VAL A 269 -1.16 -2.71 4.86
N SER A 270 -0.26 -2.03 5.56
CA SER A 270 1.03 -2.59 5.97
C SER A 270 1.19 -2.56 7.49
N ILE A 271 1.57 -3.70 8.07
CA ILE A 271 1.92 -3.80 9.48
C ILE A 271 3.40 -3.45 9.64
N HIS A 272 3.67 -2.42 10.43
CA HIS A 272 5.00 -1.92 10.73
C HIS A 272 5.39 -2.26 12.18
N MET A 273 5.82 -3.49 12.40
CA MET A 273 6.37 -3.95 13.68
C MET A 273 7.77 -3.33 13.85
N GLU A 274 7.89 -2.28 14.63
CA GLU A 274 9.15 -1.53 14.80
C GLU A 274 9.57 -1.38 16.27
N TYR A 275 9.15 -2.30 17.14
CA TYR A 275 9.50 -2.32 18.55
C TYR A 275 10.59 -3.37 18.90
N ILE A 276 11.11 -4.09 17.89
CA ILE A 276 12.26 -5.01 18.00
C ILE A 276 13.37 -4.49 17.08
N ASP A 277 14.63 -4.64 17.44
CA ASP A 277 15.74 -4.22 16.59
C ASP A 277 15.85 -5.12 15.34
N HIS A 278 15.75 -4.53 14.17
CA HIS A 278 15.81 -5.24 12.88
C HIS A 278 17.24 -5.56 12.43
N ARG A 279 18.26 -4.99 13.08
CA ARG A 279 19.68 -5.15 12.71
C ARG A 279 20.30 -6.38 13.31
N ASP A 280 19.66 -6.97 14.31
CA ASP A 280 20.13 -8.16 14.98
C ASP A 280 19.45 -9.40 14.39
N PRO A 281 20.20 -10.25 13.64
CA PRO A 281 19.65 -11.46 13.03
C PRO A 281 19.22 -12.51 14.07
N ASP A 282 19.76 -12.47 15.29
CA ASP A 282 19.41 -13.41 16.36
C ASP A 282 18.00 -13.16 16.91
N LEU A 283 17.42 -11.99 16.61
CA LEU A 283 16.05 -11.64 17.00
C LEU A 283 14.97 -12.05 15.96
N ILE A 284 15.33 -12.81 14.93
CA ILE A 284 14.39 -13.16 13.86
C ILE A 284 13.15 -13.91 14.37
N ASP A 285 13.34 -14.87 15.29
CA ASP A 285 12.23 -15.62 15.88
C ASP A 285 11.31 -14.72 16.71
N ALA A 286 11.87 -13.76 17.43
CA ALA A 286 11.11 -12.76 18.17
C ALA A 286 10.34 -11.84 17.22
N CYS A 287 10.93 -11.43 16.10
CA CYS A 287 10.27 -10.65 15.06
C CYS A 287 9.10 -11.43 14.43
N VAL A 288 9.27 -12.71 14.13
CA VAL A 288 8.22 -13.58 13.59
C VAL A 288 7.06 -13.72 14.58
N ALA A 289 7.37 -13.95 15.88
CA ALA A 289 6.34 -14.01 16.91
C ALA A 289 5.59 -12.68 17.07
N ALA A 290 6.31 -11.56 16.99
CA ALA A 290 5.73 -10.22 17.04
C ALA A 290 4.79 -9.95 15.86
N TYR A 291 5.18 -10.30 14.63
CA TYR A 291 4.31 -10.16 13.46
C TYR A 291 3.05 -11.03 13.57
N ARG A 292 3.16 -12.22 14.16
CA ARG A 292 1.97 -13.06 14.41
C ARG A 292 1.00 -12.39 15.36
N ALA A 293 1.50 -11.80 16.44
CA ALA A 293 0.67 -11.06 17.40
C ALA A 293 0.04 -9.81 16.77
N ASP A 294 0.82 -9.02 16.03
CA ASP A 294 0.35 -7.81 15.36
C ASP A 294 -0.65 -8.11 14.23
N ARG A 295 -0.49 -9.27 13.53
CA ARG A 295 -1.48 -9.74 12.55
C ARG A 295 -2.84 -10.01 13.19
N GLU A 296 -2.86 -10.67 14.33
CA GLU A 296 -4.10 -10.92 15.09
C GLU A 296 -4.70 -9.61 15.65
N ALA A 297 -3.84 -8.67 16.07
CA ALA A 297 -4.30 -7.35 16.48
C ALA A 297 -4.91 -6.56 15.30
N ALA A 298 -4.30 -6.58 14.13
CA ALA A 298 -4.82 -5.94 12.92
C ALA A 298 -6.22 -6.50 12.57
N ARG A 299 -6.39 -7.83 12.62
CA ARG A 299 -7.70 -8.47 12.41
C ARG A 299 -8.76 -7.93 13.35
N ARG A 300 -8.45 -7.79 14.64
CA ARG A 300 -9.42 -7.27 15.63
C ARG A 300 -9.71 -5.79 15.46
N LEU A 301 -8.70 -4.98 15.11
CA LEU A 301 -8.81 -3.52 15.06
C LEU A 301 -9.46 -3.01 13.78
N ILE A 302 -9.14 -3.61 12.64
CA ILE A 302 -9.56 -3.12 11.32
C ILE A 302 -10.17 -4.19 10.40
N GLY A 303 -10.31 -5.43 10.85
CA GLY A 303 -11.02 -6.48 10.13
C GLY A 303 -10.30 -7.04 8.89
N VAL A 304 -8.97 -6.98 8.84
CA VAL A 304 -8.15 -7.48 7.70
C VAL A 304 -7.40 -8.74 8.02
#